data_d7ce40ac23747f6f1540e4c774027c34
#
_entry.id   d7ce40ac23747f6f1540e4c774027c34
#
_cell.length_a   1.000
_cell.length_b   1.000
_cell.length_c   1.000
_cell.angle_alpha   90.00
_cell.angle_beta   90.00
_cell.angle_gamma   90.00
#
_symmetry.space_group_name_H-M   'P 1'
#
loop_
_entity.id
_entity.type
_entity.pdbx_description
1 polymer ?
#
loop_
_entity_poly.entity_id
_entity_poly.type
_entity_poly.pdbx_seq_one_letter_code
_entity_poly.pdbx_strand_id
1 'polypeptide(L)'
;CQEYIFCHAKNIAWDSTVWYMERLYLEEYRVNPSNPVKTISFMSIERTDNRELVQEYIKYCLGVTHLALSVIHTEFYRIQKFVVWLEETTEINLKQVSENEIKKYFQIIDYKVASYFNDIIIAIYQFYEYLQTKNIIKEVPFNYQYYLKKEILHHNDRSVEQETYESILKHLKDFPEKPRLILLHSMLLGLRISEVCCLKGNAYYWQGRDAWIQVYQIKMRTYKRIPIPEILYKIMKVYIKKYRIGAEDYIFQNQKGKAYHYSSFRWSMKKIFNENHELFQEYNFKSHDFRHTIATMFYEDGVPLQSVRDYLGHDYEEMTQQYVDYMPKRISRANQELFAKEGSSLASGIKRCKRGK
;
A
#
# COMPACT_ATOMS: atom_id res chain seq x y z
N CYS A 1 -29.08 9.04 5.01
CA CYS A 1 -29.55 10.19 4.18
C CYS A 1 -28.40 10.95 3.53
N GLN A 2 -27.36 11.40 4.26
CA GLN A 2 -26.24 12.21 3.69
C GLN A 2 -25.50 11.50 2.57
N GLU A 3 -25.14 10.23 2.73
CA GLU A 3 -24.51 9.40 1.70
C GLU A 3 -25.34 9.34 0.42
N TYR A 4 -26.63 9.08 0.55
CA TYR A 4 -27.51 8.99 -0.60
C TYR A 4 -27.61 10.33 -1.34
N ILE A 5 -27.75 11.45 -0.63
CA ILE A 5 -27.81 12.78 -1.22
C ILE A 5 -26.50 13.11 -1.94
N PHE A 6 -25.35 12.89 -1.27
CA PHE A 6 -24.04 13.18 -1.87
C PHE A 6 -23.80 12.36 -3.14
N CYS A 7 -24.13 11.06 -3.12
CA CYS A 7 -23.88 10.16 -4.24
C CYS A 7 -24.85 10.33 -5.43
N HIS A 8 -26.08 10.79 -5.20
CA HIS A 8 -27.15 10.76 -6.22
C HIS A 8 -27.72 12.13 -6.61
N ALA A 9 -27.43 13.20 -5.88
CA ALA A 9 -27.87 14.54 -6.25
C ALA A 9 -27.29 14.96 -7.60
N LYS A 10 -28.01 15.82 -8.34
CA LYS A 10 -27.57 16.36 -9.64
C LYS A 10 -26.20 17.03 -9.54
N ASN A 11 -26.00 17.84 -8.52
CA ASN A 11 -24.73 18.50 -8.20
C ASN A 11 -24.11 17.90 -6.96
N ILE A 12 -22.77 17.89 -6.89
CA ILE A 12 -22.05 17.44 -5.71
C ILE A 12 -22.20 18.50 -4.62
N ALA A 13 -22.73 18.10 -3.45
CA ALA A 13 -22.88 18.96 -2.27
C ALA A 13 -21.51 19.09 -1.56
N TRP A 14 -20.65 19.99 -2.07
CA TRP A 14 -19.31 20.20 -1.55
C TRP A 14 -19.27 20.81 -0.14
N ASP A 15 -20.38 21.38 0.32
CA ASP A 15 -20.62 21.88 1.67
C ASP A 15 -20.93 20.77 2.68
N SER A 16 -21.18 19.55 2.22
CA SER A 16 -21.42 18.40 3.10
C SER A 16 -20.23 18.11 4.00
N THR A 17 -20.49 17.76 5.25
CA THR A 17 -19.45 17.41 6.23
C THR A 17 -18.77 16.08 5.97
N VAL A 18 -19.33 15.21 5.12
CA VAL A 18 -18.73 13.95 4.68
C VAL A 18 -18.83 13.83 3.18
N TRP A 19 -17.70 13.59 2.54
CA TRP A 19 -17.61 13.34 1.10
C TRP A 19 -17.38 11.87 0.83
N TYR A 20 -18.13 11.31 -0.14
CA TYR A 20 -18.07 9.92 -0.54
C TYR A 20 -17.31 9.80 -1.87
N MET A 21 -16.14 9.17 -1.83
CA MET A 21 -15.18 9.17 -2.94
C MET A 21 -15.66 8.44 -4.19
N GLU A 22 -16.61 7.52 -4.05
CA GLU A 22 -17.21 6.83 -5.20
C GLU A 22 -17.96 7.76 -6.16
N ARG A 23 -18.42 8.93 -5.67
CA ARG A 23 -19.10 9.95 -6.48
C ARG A 23 -18.16 10.74 -7.39
N LEU A 24 -16.85 10.77 -7.07
CA LEU A 24 -15.92 11.71 -7.68
C LEU A 24 -15.27 11.20 -8.97
N TYR A 25 -15.48 9.93 -9.34
CA TYR A 25 -14.94 9.32 -10.57
C TYR A 25 -13.46 9.66 -10.82
N LEU A 26 -12.63 9.52 -9.79
CA LEU A 26 -11.18 9.76 -9.90
C LEU A 26 -10.55 8.76 -10.86
N GLU A 27 -9.47 9.16 -11.51
CA GLU A 27 -8.70 8.31 -12.41
C GLU A 27 -8.18 7.06 -11.65
N GLU A 28 -8.22 5.90 -12.30
CA GLU A 28 -7.88 4.61 -11.69
C GLU A 28 -6.49 4.60 -11.04
N TYR A 29 -5.51 5.28 -11.62
CA TYR A 29 -4.15 5.35 -11.10
C TYR A 29 -4.03 6.14 -9.78
N ARG A 30 -5.04 6.91 -9.41
CA ARG A 30 -5.10 7.66 -8.14
C ARG A 30 -5.69 6.85 -6.99
N VAL A 31 -6.32 5.73 -7.31
CA VAL A 31 -7.04 4.89 -6.34
C VAL A 31 -6.32 3.56 -6.14
N ASN A 32 -6.14 3.15 -4.89
CA ASN A 32 -5.68 1.79 -4.59
C ASN A 32 -6.89 0.88 -4.36
N PRO A 33 -7.22 -0.04 -5.30
CA PRO A 33 -8.40 -0.88 -5.17
C PRO A 33 -8.37 -1.83 -3.96
N SER A 34 -7.17 -2.21 -3.50
CA SER A 34 -7.01 -3.08 -2.32
C SER A 34 -7.09 -2.33 -0.98
N ASN A 35 -6.97 -0.99 -1.02
CA ASN A 35 -7.10 -0.13 0.18
C ASN A 35 -7.77 1.20 -0.20
N PRO A 36 -9.03 1.16 -0.66
CA PRO A 36 -9.72 2.35 -1.12
C PRO A 36 -10.07 3.28 0.06
N VAL A 37 -9.81 4.57 -0.12
CA VAL A 37 -10.39 5.62 0.73
C VAL A 37 -11.85 5.77 0.30
N LYS A 38 -12.78 5.51 1.20
CA LYS A 38 -14.22 5.56 0.89
C LYS A 38 -14.81 6.93 1.14
N THR A 39 -14.36 7.59 2.20
CA THR A 39 -14.90 8.87 2.66
C THR A 39 -13.80 9.80 3.14
N ILE A 40 -14.04 11.10 3.03
CA ILE A 40 -13.33 12.15 3.75
C ILE A 40 -14.35 12.84 4.67
N SER A 41 -14.11 12.84 5.99
CA SER A 41 -15.03 13.35 6.98
C SER A 41 -14.47 14.59 7.66
N PHE A 42 -15.17 15.71 7.51
CA PHE A 42 -14.85 17.01 8.12
C PHE A 42 -15.59 17.24 9.43
N MET A 43 -16.31 16.25 9.95
CA MET A 43 -17.21 16.38 11.11
C MET A 43 -16.51 16.85 12.39
N SER A 44 -15.23 16.55 12.56
CA SER A 44 -14.47 16.96 13.74
C SER A 44 -14.00 18.42 13.69
N ILE A 45 -14.15 19.10 12.56
CA ILE A 45 -13.89 20.54 12.45
C ILE A 45 -15.22 21.23 12.74
N GLU A 46 -15.37 21.81 13.92
CA GLU A 46 -16.65 22.35 14.39
C GLU A 46 -16.96 23.71 13.76
N ARG A 47 -15.97 24.58 13.66
CA ARG A 47 -16.15 25.91 13.10
C ARG A 47 -16.32 25.86 11.58
N THR A 48 -17.42 26.41 11.10
CA THR A 48 -17.79 26.41 9.69
C THR A 48 -16.75 27.11 8.81
N ASP A 49 -16.22 28.26 9.25
CA ASP A 49 -15.21 29.03 8.54
C ASP A 49 -13.90 28.24 8.33
N ASN A 50 -13.44 27.51 9.34
CA ASN A 50 -12.25 26.66 9.24
C ASN A 50 -12.53 25.43 8.34
N ARG A 51 -13.71 24.81 8.51
CA ARG A 51 -14.10 23.64 7.72
C ARG A 51 -14.17 23.97 6.22
N GLU A 52 -14.76 25.11 5.85
CA GLU A 52 -14.84 25.56 4.47
C GLU A 52 -13.46 25.73 3.83
N LEU A 53 -12.50 26.33 4.54
CA LEU A 53 -11.13 26.48 4.05
C LEU A 53 -10.43 25.13 3.80
N VAL A 54 -10.61 24.19 4.71
CA VAL A 54 -10.05 22.84 4.54
C VAL A 54 -10.76 22.10 3.40
N GLN A 55 -12.08 22.24 3.28
CA GLN A 55 -12.84 21.66 2.16
C GLN A 55 -12.39 22.22 0.81
N GLU A 56 -12.18 23.52 0.69
CA GLU A 56 -11.67 24.13 -0.55
C GLU A 56 -10.27 23.62 -0.91
N TYR A 57 -9.37 23.48 0.06
CA TYR A 57 -8.05 22.91 -0.17
C TYR A 57 -8.13 21.44 -0.64
N ILE A 58 -8.92 20.61 0.03
CA ILE A 58 -9.07 19.20 -0.36
C ILE A 58 -9.75 19.06 -1.72
N LYS A 59 -10.74 19.91 -2.01
CA LYS A 59 -11.36 19.98 -3.35
C LYS A 59 -10.35 20.34 -4.43
N TYR A 60 -9.45 21.28 -4.15
CA TYR A 60 -8.34 21.61 -5.04
C TYR A 60 -7.41 20.41 -5.25
N CYS A 61 -6.99 19.72 -4.18
CA CYS A 61 -6.17 18.53 -4.29
C CYS A 61 -6.82 17.41 -5.12
N LEU A 62 -8.13 17.22 -4.95
CA LEU A 62 -8.90 16.22 -5.71
C LEU A 62 -9.07 16.59 -7.18
N GLY A 63 -9.31 17.86 -7.50
CA GLY A 63 -9.67 18.31 -8.85
C GLY A 63 -8.52 18.79 -9.72
N VAL A 64 -7.41 19.24 -9.12
CA VAL A 64 -6.33 19.90 -9.85
C VAL A 64 -5.03 19.12 -9.80
N THR A 65 -4.73 18.45 -8.67
CA THR A 65 -3.47 17.72 -8.53
C THR A 65 -3.60 16.27 -9.03
N HIS A 66 -2.43 15.67 -9.35
CA HIS A 66 -2.35 14.24 -9.69
C HIS A 66 -2.03 13.35 -8.49
N LEU A 67 -2.19 13.86 -7.27
CA LEU A 67 -1.91 13.12 -6.05
C LEU A 67 -2.82 11.88 -5.92
N ALA A 68 -2.27 10.80 -5.40
CA ALA A 68 -3.06 9.62 -5.06
C ALA A 68 -4.06 9.96 -3.95
N LEU A 69 -5.25 9.40 -4.02
CA LEU A 69 -6.31 9.65 -3.04
C LEU A 69 -5.88 9.32 -1.60
N SER A 70 -5.05 8.28 -1.43
CA SER A 70 -4.48 7.94 -0.12
C SER A 70 -3.51 9.00 0.43
N VAL A 71 -2.80 9.72 -0.45
CA VAL A 71 -1.92 10.84 -0.06
C VAL A 71 -2.78 12.00 0.39
N ILE A 72 -3.77 12.41 -0.43
CA ILE A 72 -4.71 13.50 -0.08
C ILE A 72 -5.41 13.22 1.26
N HIS A 73 -5.86 11.98 1.47
CA HIS A 73 -6.51 11.59 2.73
C HIS A 73 -5.55 11.67 3.93
N THR A 74 -4.27 11.30 3.74
CA THR A 74 -3.26 11.38 4.81
C THR A 74 -2.92 12.83 5.15
N GLU A 75 -2.75 13.69 4.15
CA GLU A 75 -2.53 15.13 4.34
C GLU A 75 -3.73 15.79 5.02
N PHE A 76 -4.94 15.49 4.53
CA PHE A 76 -6.17 15.95 5.17
C PHE A 76 -6.20 15.59 6.67
N TYR A 77 -5.88 14.35 7.02
CA TYR A 77 -5.90 13.90 8.42
C TYR A 77 -4.88 14.62 9.29
N ARG A 78 -3.72 14.98 8.74
CA ARG A 78 -2.70 15.78 9.43
C ARG A 78 -3.18 17.20 9.67
N ILE A 79 -3.75 17.85 8.64
CA ILE A 79 -4.33 19.18 8.72
C ILE A 79 -5.51 19.21 9.71
N GLN A 80 -6.41 18.24 9.62
CA GLN A 80 -7.57 18.12 10.49
C GLN A 80 -7.17 18.09 11.97
N LYS A 81 -6.12 17.33 12.32
CA LYS A 81 -5.60 17.30 13.69
C LYS A 81 -5.11 18.67 14.20
N PHE A 82 -4.45 19.40 13.32
CA PHE A 82 -4.03 20.76 13.65
C PHE A 82 -5.23 21.70 13.86
N VAL A 83 -6.20 21.62 12.97
CA VAL A 83 -7.41 22.48 13.04
C VAL A 83 -8.23 22.18 14.30
N VAL A 84 -8.46 20.90 14.59
CA VAL A 84 -9.17 20.48 15.82
C VAL A 84 -8.45 21.00 17.06
N TRP A 85 -7.12 20.81 17.14
CA TRP A 85 -6.33 21.36 18.25
C TRP A 85 -6.46 22.90 18.36
N LEU A 86 -6.44 23.59 17.22
CA LEU A 86 -6.59 25.06 17.21
C LEU A 86 -7.96 25.48 17.79
N GLU A 87 -9.03 24.80 17.37
CA GLU A 87 -10.40 25.07 17.83
C GLU A 87 -10.61 24.75 19.32
N GLU A 88 -9.96 23.70 19.83
CA GLU A 88 -10.02 23.31 21.24
C GLU A 88 -9.22 24.24 22.17
N THR A 89 -8.17 24.88 21.64
CA THR A 89 -7.23 25.65 22.50
C THR A 89 -7.26 27.15 22.29
N THR A 90 -7.93 27.62 21.24
CA THR A 90 -7.95 29.05 20.87
C THR A 90 -9.30 29.47 20.28
N GLU A 91 -9.57 30.78 20.33
CA GLU A 91 -10.74 31.37 19.65
C GLU A 91 -10.45 31.90 18.24
N ILE A 92 -9.20 31.81 17.78
CA ILE A 92 -8.80 32.32 16.47
C ILE A 92 -9.17 31.33 15.35
N ASN A 93 -9.37 31.84 14.14
CA ASN A 93 -9.58 31.00 12.98
C ASN A 93 -8.28 30.78 12.18
N LEU A 94 -8.32 29.89 11.18
CA LEU A 94 -7.16 29.53 10.36
C LEU A 94 -6.49 30.72 9.65
N LYS A 95 -7.25 31.79 9.34
CA LYS A 95 -6.69 33.00 8.70
C LYS A 95 -5.91 33.88 9.67
N GLN A 96 -6.11 33.71 10.98
CA GLN A 96 -5.51 34.50 12.04
C GLN A 96 -4.33 33.82 12.71
N VAL A 97 -4.02 32.57 12.32
CA VAL A 97 -2.90 31.81 12.88
C VAL A 97 -1.60 32.53 12.64
N SER A 98 -0.84 32.71 13.70
CA SER A 98 0.53 33.23 13.64
C SER A 98 1.57 32.13 13.88
N GLU A 99 2.84 32.46 13.72
CA GLU A 99 3.93 31.54 14.02
C GLU A 99 3.89 31.03 15.48
N ASN A 100 3.34 31.81 16.41
CA ASN A 100 3.25 31.43 17.82
C ASN A 100 2.31 30.20 18.01
N GLU A 101 1.15 30.16 17.35
CA GLU A 101 0.24 29.01 17.41
C GLU A 101 0.87 27.79 16.74
N ILE A 102 1.57 27.99 15.63
CA ILE A 102 2.32 26.91 14.94
C ILE A 102 3.37 26.32 15.88
N LYS A 103 4.17 27.15 16.56
CA LYS A 103 5.17 26.69 17.54
C LYS A 103 4.56 25.89 18.69
N LYS A 104 3.45 26.38 19.25
CA LYS A 104 2.73 25.65 20.31
C LYS A 104 2.28 24.27 19.86
N TYR A 105 1.68 24.17 18.66
CA TYR A 105 1.26 22.89 18.13
C TYR A 105 2.44 21.94 17.89
N PHE A 106 3.55 22.43 17.31
CA PHE A 106 4.73 21.62 17.06
C PHE A 106 5.38 21.12 18.36
N GLN A 107 5.37 21.91 19.41
CA GLN A 107 5.84 21.48 20.75
C GLN A 107 5.02 20.30 21.28
N ILE A 108 3.69 20.31 21.08
CA ILE A 108 2.81 19.23 21.52
C ILE A 108 3.11 17.92 20.77
N ILE A 109 3.41 17.99 19.50
CA ILE A 109 3.70 16.80 18.67
C ILE A 109 5.19 16.44 18.62
N ASP A 110 6.06 17.13 19.36
CA ASP A 110 7.53 16.98 19.31
C ASP A 110 8.02 15.56 19.65
N TYR A 111 7.25 14.80 20.44
CA TYR A 111 7.54 13.40 20.77
C TYR A 111 7.43 12.42 19.58
N LYS A 112 6.90 12.88 18.45
CA LYS A 112 6.77 12.04 17.25
C LYS A 112 8.12 11.76 16.62
N VAL A 113 8.19 10.61 15.91
CA VAL A 113 9.37 10.24 15.10
C VAL A 113 9.62 11.32 14.04
N ALA A 114 10.88 11.64 13.76
CA ALA A 114 11.27 12.75 12.90
C ALA A 114 10.57 12.76 11.53
N SER A 115 10.49 11.62 10.84
CA SER A 115 9.82 11.52 9.53
C SER A 115 8.33 11.87 9.61
N TYR A 116 7.62 11.34 10.61
CA TYR A 116 6.19 11.63 10.79
C TYR A 116 5.95 13.08 11.24
N PHE A 117 6.85 13.63 12.07
CA PHE A 117 6.81 15.02 12.48
C PHE A 117 6.99 15.95 11.26
N ASN A 118 8.03 15.69 10.44
CA ASN A 118 8.31 16.45 9.22
C ASN A 118 7.12 16.42 8.25
N ASP A 119 6.51 15.25 8.08
CA ASP A 119 5.31 15.08 7.25
C ASP A 119 4.13 15.95 7.70
N ILE A 120 3.94 16.14 9.02
CA ILE A 120 2.88 17.03 9.55
C ILE A 120 3.20 18.48 9.23
N ILE A 121 4.46 18.91 9.45
CA ILE A 121 4.92 20.27 9.15
C ILE A 121 4.68 20.60 7.68
N ILE A 122 5.10 19.69 6.78
CA ILE A 122 4.95 19.88 5.34
C ILE A 122 3.47 19.97 4.94
N ALA A 123 2.61 19.11 5.48
CA ALA A 123 1.18 19.13 5.18
C ALA A 123 0.51 20.47 5.61
N ILE A 124 0.85 20.97 6.81
CA ILE A 124 0.33 22.27 7.29
C ILE A 124 0.88 23.41 6.43
N TYR A 125 2.17 23.37 6.07
CA TYR A 125 2.79 24.38 5.22
C TYR A 125 2.12 24.43 3.83
N GLN A 126 1.91 23.30 3.17
CA GLN A 126 1.26 23.22 1.86
C GLN A 126 -0.19 23.74 1.90
N PHE A 127 -0.90 23.49 2.99
CA PHE A 127 -2.23 24.07 3.20
C PHE A 127 -2.16 25.60 3.26
N TYR A 128 -1.26 26.18 4.06
CA TYR A 128 -1.09 27.64 4.14
C TYR A 128 -0.56 28.26 2.84
N GLU A 129 0.33 27.59 2.14
CA GLU A 129 0.80 28.00 0.82
C GLU A 129 -0.37 28.06 -0.20
N TYR A 130 -1.30 27.10 -0.13
CA TYR A 130 -2.53 27.15 -0.91
C TYR A 130 -3.40 28.37 -0.54
N LEU A 131 -3.60 28.65 0.74
CA LEU A 131 -4.38 29.81 1.18
C LEU A 131 -3.74 31.14 0.71
N GLN A 132 -2.43 31.23 0.75
CA GLN A 132 -1.70 32.39 0.21
C GLN A 132 -1.88 32.49 -1.33
N THR A 133 -1.71 31.41 -2.04
CA THR A 133 -1.88 31.37 -3.51
C THR A 133 -3.29 31.80 -3.93
N LYS A 134 -4.29 31.51 -3.11
CA LYS A 134 -5.69 31.96 -3.31
C LYS A 134 -5.97 33.37 -2.80
N ASN A 135 -4.99 34.10 -2.30
CA ASN A 135 -5.11 35.41 -1.70
C ASN A 135 -6.09 35.46 -0.50
N ILE A 136 -6.27 34.33 0.21
CA ILE A 136 -7.09 34.23 1.42
C ILE A 136 -6.31 34.79 2.61
N ILE A 137 -5.00 34.58 2.62
CA ILE A 137 -4.03 35.17 3.56
C ILE A 137 -2.93 35.91 2.80
N LYS A 138 -2.26 36.85 3.43
CA LYS A 138 -1.17 37.62 2.83
C LYS A 138 0.14 36.85 2.73
N GLU A 139 0.47 36.11 3.80
CA GLU A 139 1.74 35.38 3.91
C GLU A 139 1.52 34.07 4.70
N VAL A 140 2.36 33.08 4.43
CA VAL A 140 2.38 31.82 5.19
C VAL A 140 2.92 32.13 6.60
N PRO A 141 2.27 31.65 7.67
CA PRO A 141 2.62 32.04 9.05
C PRO A 141 3.96 31.54 9.55
N PHE A 142 4.65 30.65 8.83
CA PHE A 142 5.94 30.09 9.23
C PHE A 142 6.76 29.58 8.07
N ASN A 143 8.09 29.49 8.24
CA ASN A 143 8.95 28.81 7.29
C ASN A 143 9.21 27.38 7.79
N TYR A 144 8.72 26.37 7.04
CA TYR A 144 8.78 24.97 7.43
C TYR A 144 10.21 24.44 7.63
N GLN A 145 11.21 24.98 6.88
CA GLN A 145 12.59 24.51 6.93
C GLN A 145 13.24 24.65 8.30
N TYR A 146 12.81 25.65 9.09
CA TYR A 146 13.33 25.87 10.45
C TYR A 146 12.84 24.85 11.48
N TYR A 147 11.79 24.10 11.15
CA TYR A 147 11.16 23.16 12.08
C TYR A 147 11.46 21.69 11.73
N LEU A 148 12.03 21.42 10.54
CA LEU A 148 12.32 20.04 10.15
C LEU A 148 13.37 19.39 11.07
N LYS A 149 13.05 18.19 11.55
CA LYS A 149 13.97 17.34 12.28
C LYS A 149 14.84 16.54 11.34
N LYS A 150 16.12 16.36 11.72
CA LYS A 150 17.01 15.46 10.99
C LYS A 150 16.49 14.02 11.10
N GLU A 151 16.25 13.40 9.96
CA GLU A 151 15.88 11.99 9.91
C GLU A 151 17.13 11.12 10.00
N ILE A 152 17.16 10.23 10.99
CA ILE A 152 18.22 9.23 11.11
C ILE A 152 17.65 7.92 10.57
N LEU A 153 18.18 7.48 9.44
CA LEU A 153 17.80 6.20 8.84
C LEU A 153 18.46 5.07 9.65
N HIS A 154 17.68 4.37 10.44
CA HIS A 154 18.10 3.14 11.07
C HIS A 154 17.81 1.97 10.13
N HIS A 155 18.87 1.40 9.58
CA HIS A 155 18.77 0.14 8.84
C HIS A 155 18.69 -1.02 9.84
N ASN A 156 17.49 -1.44 10.14
CA ASN A 156 17.26 -2.69 10.87
C ASN A 156 17.02 -3.80 9.83
N ASP A 157 17.70 -4.93 10.02
CA ASP A 157 17.34 -6.13 9.28
C ASP A 157 15.90 -6.51 9.65
N ARG A 158 15.08 -6.64 8.61
CA ARG A 158 13.68 -7.04 8.71
C ARG A 158 13.42 -8.36 8.00
N SER A 159 14.46 -9.06 7.60
CA SER A 159 14.31 -10.37 7.00
C SER A 159 13.68 -11.33 8.00
N VAL A 160 12.85 -12.21 7.52
CA VAL A 160 12.27 -13.29 8.32
C VAL A 160 13.34 -14.34 8.52
N GLU A 161 13.59 -14.74 9.75
CA GLU A 161 14.55 -15.78 10.09
C GLU A 161 14.25 -17.08 9.34
N GLN A 162 15.30 -17.80 8.94
CA GLN A 162 15.21 -19.00 8.10
C GLN A 162 14.27 -20.06 8.71
N GLU A 163 14.40 -20.33 10.01
CA GLU A 163 13.57 -21.30 10.72
C GLU A 163 12.08 -20.93 10.71
N THR A 164 11.78 -19.64 10.94
CA THR A 164 10.41 -19.10 10.85
C THR A 164 9.88 -19.23 9.43
N TYR A 165 10.68 -18.89 8.44
CA TYR A 165 10.30 -18.96 7.02
C TYR A 165 9.97 -20.42 6.60
N GLU A 166 10.79 -21.39 7.00
CA GLU A 166 10.58 -22.82 6.75
C GLU A 166 9.35 -23.35 7.50
N SER A 167 9.13 -22.92 8.74
CA SER A 167 7.93 -23.26 9.51
C SER A 167 6.67 -22.76 8.82
N ILE A 168 6.66 -21.50 8.33
CA ILE A 168 5.53 -20.96 7.58
C ILE A 168 5.25 -21.79 6.31
N LEU A 169 6.28 -22.14 5.54
CA LEU A 169 6.14 -22.98 4.35
C LEU A 169 5.54 -24.36 4.69
N LYS A 170 5.99 -24.98 5.76
CA LYS A 170 5.52 -26.30 6.22
C LYS A 170 4.03 -26.27 6.57
N HIS A 171 3.58 -25.19 7.22
CA HIS A 171 2.20 -25.04 7.70
C HIS A 171 1.31 -24.19 6.77
N LEU A 172 1.81 -23.80 5.61
CA LEU A 172 1.07 -22.91 4.69
C LEU A 172 -0.28 -23.49 4.25
N LYS A 173 -0.41 -24.83 4.19
CA LYS A 173 -1.67 -25.53 3.85
C LYS A 173 -2.80 -25.25 4.86
N ASP A 174 -2.47 -24.94 6.09
CA ASP A 174 -3.41 -24.73 7.20
C ASP A 174 -4.00 -23.31 7.17
N PHE A 175 -3.43 -22.42 6.34
CA PHE A 175 -3.92 -21.06 6.15
C PHE A 175 -5.15 -21.04 5.22
N PRO A 176 -6.10 -20.12 5.41
CA PRO A 176 -7.22 -19.91 4.49
C PRO A 176 -6.73 -19.67 3.06
N GLU A 177 -7.40 -20.23 2.07
CA GLU A 177 -6.90 -20.32 0.67
C GLU A 177 -6.49 -18.96 0.08
N LYS A 178 -7.33 -17.92 0.18
CA LYS A 178 -6.99 -16.59 -0.36
C LYS A 178 -5.78 -15.96 0.32
N PRO A 179 -5.79 -15.75 1.66
CA PRO A 179 -4.63 -15.21 2.36
C PRO A 179 -3.35 -16.02 2.14
N ARG A 180 -3.45 -17.34 2.08
CA ARG A 180 -2.34 -18.25 1.78
C ARG A 180 -1.68 -17.94 0.45
N LEU A 181 -2.49 -17.83 -0.60
CA LEU A 181 -1.97 -17.56 -1.95
C LEU A 181 -1.40 -16.14 -2.05
N ILE A 182 -2.02 -15.15 -1.39
CA ILE A 182 -1.47 -13.79 -1.32
C ILE A 182 -0.13 -13.78 -0.61
N LEU A 183 -0.02 -14.46 0.55
CA LEU A 183 1.23 -14.58 1.29
C LEU A 183 2.31 -15.25 0.45
N LEU A 184 1.95 -16.32 -0.26
CA LEU A 184 2.86 -17.06 -1.13
C LEU A 184 3.54 -16.17 -2.19
N HIS A 185 2.80 -15.25 -2.80
CA HIS A 185 3.38 -14.28 -3.74
C HIS A 185 4.38 -13.33 -3.08
N SER A 186 4.09 -12.90 -1.86
CA SER A 186 5.03 -12.06 -1.11
C SER A 186 6.29 -12.83 -0.71
N MET A 187 6.13 -14.08 -0.29
CA MET A 187 7.24 -14.96 0.11
C MET A 187 8.16 -15.32 -1.08
N LEU A 188 7.59 -15.60 -2.24
CA LEU A 188 8.37 -16.09 -3.39
C LEU A 188 8.89 -14.98 -4.30
N LEU A 189 8.14 -13.90 -4.41
CA LEU A 189 8.39 -12.86 -5.41
C LEU A 189 8.68 -11.50 -4.79
N GLY A 190 8.60 -11.37 -3.46
CA GLY A 190 8.78 -10.08 -2.79
C GLY A 190 7.76 -9.00 -3.19
N LEU A 191 6.61 -9.39 -3.76
CA LEU A 191 5.57 -8.45 -4.19
C LEU A 191 4.94 -7.72 -3.00
N ARG A 192 4.57 -6.46 -3.20
CA ARG A 192 3.76 -5.75 -2.20
C ARG A 192 2.37 -6.38 -2.13
N ILE A 193 1.88 -6.61 -0.93
CA ILE A 193 0.57 -7.25 -0.72
C ILE A 193 -0.56 -6.51 -1.46
N SER A 194 -0.52 -5.17 -1.49
CA SER A 194 -1.50 -4.38 -2.24
C SER A 194 -1.47 -4.66 -3.75
N GLU A 195 -0.29 -4.90 -4.31
CA GLU A 195 -0.12 -5.27 -5.72
C GLU A 195 -0.68 -6.66 -5.98
N VAL A 196 -0.42 -7.62 -5.10
CA VAL A 196 -0.96 -8.98 -5.19
C VAL A 196 -2.48 -8.99 -5.09
N CYS A 197 -3.05 -8.22 -4.15
CA CYS A 197 -4.51 -8.09 -4.03
C CYS A 197 -5.20 -7.52 -5.27
N CYS A 198 -4.45 -6.79 -6.12
CA CYS A 198 -4.95 -6.18 -7.34
C CYS A 198 -4.62 -6.97 -8.63
N LEU A 199 -4.09 -8.19 -8.52
CA LEU A 199 -3.80 -9.03 -9.68
C LEU A 199 -5.08 -9.37 -10.46
N LYS A 200 -4.99 -9.28 -11.79
CA LYS A 200 -6.06 -9.62 -12.73
C LYS A 200 -5.94 -11.05 -13.24
N GLY A 201 -7.04 -11.64 -13.71
CA GLY A 201 -7.07 -13.02 -14.20
C GLY A 201 -6.11 -13.31 -15.36
N ASN A 202 -5.76 -12.29 -16.15
CA ASN A 202 -4.79 -12.35 -17.24
C ASN A 202 -3.33 -12.15 -16.81
N ALA A 203 -3.06 -11.95 -15.50
CA ALA A 203 -1.72 -11.62 -15.01
C ALA A 203 -0.66 -12.69 -15.27
N TYR A 204 -1.04 -13.97 -15.42
CA TYR A 204 -0.11 -15.09 -15.58
C TYR A 204 -0.07 -15.58 -17.01
N TYR A 205 1.13 -15.67 -17.59
CA TYR A 205 1.34 -16.10 -18.98
C TYR A 205 2.66 -16.84 -19.14
N TRP A 206 2.83 -17.51 -20.27
CA TRP A 206 4.09 -18.11 -20.70
C TRP A 206 4.77 -17.20 -21.72
N GLN A 207 6.08 -17.07 -21.60
CA GLN A 207 6.92 -16.43 -22.60
C GLN A 207 8.12 -17.34 -22.88
N GLY A 208 8.16 -17.91 -24.06
CA GLY A 208 9.14 -18.93 -24.36
C GLY A 208 8.95 -20.18 -23.49
N ARG A 209 9.95 -20.53 -22.71
CA ARG A 209 9.95 -21.67 -21.77
C ARG A 209 9.66 -21.30 -20.32
N ASP A 210 9.47 -20.03 -20.02
CA ASP A 210 9.35 -19.52 -18.67
C ASP A 210 7.93 -19.02 -18.38
N ALA A 211 7.50 -19.25 -17.15
CA ALA A 211 6.25 -18.68 -16.63
C ALA A 211 6.50 -17.28 -16.11
N TRP A 212 5.60 -16.36 -16.39
CA TRP A 212 5.72 -14.96 -16.04
C TRP A 212 4.45 -14.45 -15.35
N ILE A 213 4.63 -13.40 -14.56
CA ILE A 213 3.54 -12.61 -14.01
C ILE A 213 3.71 -11.13 -14.38
N GLN A 214 2.61 -10.50 -14.80
CA GLN A 214 2.53 -9.06 -14.99
C GLN A 214 1.81 -8.44 -13.79
N VAL A 215 2.44 -7.47 -13.15
CA VAL A 215 1.96 -6.83 -11.93
C VAL A 215 1.87 -5.33 -12.13
N TYR A 216 0.72 -4.72 -11.86
CA TYR A 216 0.59 -3.27 -11.82
C TYR A 216 1.12 -2.75 -10.48
N GLN A 217 2.16 -1.93 -10.54
CA GLN A 217 2.75 -1.28 -9.38
C GLN A 217 1.98 0.00 -9.07
N ILE A 218 1.07 -0.05 -8.10
CA ILE A 218 0.15 1.03 -7.76
C ILE A 218 0.92 2.33 -7.43
N LYS A 219 2.00 2.22 -6.66
CA LYS A 219 2.82 3.38 -6.27
C LYS A 219 3.57 4.00 -7.44
N MET A 220 4.07 3.18 -8.37
CA MET A 220 4.88 3.59 -9.52
C MET A 220 4.02 3.89 -10.76
N ARG A 221 2.73 3.56 -10.74
CA ARG A 221 1.79 3.72 -11.86
C ARG A 221 2.25 3.04 -13.16
N THR A 222 2.97 1.93 -13.04
CA THR A 222 3.52 1.19 -14.18
C THR A 222 3.36 -0.30 -14.00
N TYR A 223 3.47 -1.05 -15.09
CA TYR A 223 3.50 -2.50 -15.06
C TYR A 223 4.92 -3.02 -14.98
N LYS A 224 5.15 -4.01 -14.12
CA LYS A 224 6.35 -4.83 -14.15
C LYS A 224 6.02 -6.26 -14.54
N ARG A 225 6.99 -6.92 -15.17
CA ARG A 225 6.93 -8.33 -15.55
C ARG A 225 8.09 -9.05 -14.90
N ILE A 226 7.81 -10.12 -14.20
CA ILE A 226 8.83 -10.92 -13.53
C ILE A 226 8.62 -12.42 -13.82
N PRO A 227 9.71 -13.19 -13.95
CA PRO A 227 9.61 -14.64 -14.07
C PRO A 227 9.13 -15.23 -12.73
N ILE A 228 8.36 -16.30 -12.82
CA ILE A 228 7.83 -17.00 -11.65
C ILE A 228 8.09 -18.50 -11.73
N PRO A 229 8.15 -19.20 -10.59
CA PRO A 229 8.21 -20.65 -10.59
C PRO A 229 7.00 -21.26 -11.31
N GLU A 230 7.25 -22.27 -12.14
CA GLU A 230 6.18 -22.98 -12.87
C GLU A 230 5.10 -23.52 -11.94
N ILE A 231 5.49 -23.95 -10.73
CA ILE A 231 4.56 -24.45 -9.73
C ILE A 231 3.55 -23.37 -9.30
N LEU A 232 4.02 -22.13 -9.07
CA LEU A 232 3.13 -21.02 -8.74
C LEU A 232 2.16 -20.73 -9.88
N TYR A 233 2.65 -20.72 -11.13
CA TYR A 233 1.80 -20.58 -12.30
C TYR A 233 0.68 -21.63 -12.31
N LYS A 234 1.04 -22.92 -12.14
CA LYS A 234 0.07 -24.03 -12.13
C LYS A 234 -0.97 -23.87 -11.02
N ILE A 235 -0.54 -23.55 -9.81
CA ILE A 235 -1.43 -23.31 -8.67
C ILE A 235 -2.43 -22.20 -9.00
N MET A 236 -1.95 -21.08 -9.53
CA MET A 236 -2.79 -19.94 -9.85
C MET A 236 -3.74 -20.20 -11.01
N LYS A 237 -3.33 -20.94 -12.05
CA LYS A 237 -4.24 -21.35 -13.12
C LYS A 237 -5.36 -22.27 -12.62
N VAL A 238 -5.05 -23.18 -11.70
CA VAL A 238 -6.08 -24.02 -11.05
C VAL A 238 -7.04 -23.15 -10.22
N TYR A 239 -6.54 -22.20 -9.44
CA TYR A 239 -7.33 -21.29 -8.66
C TYR A 239 -8.27 -20.42 -9.55
N ILE A 240 -7.73 -19.80 -10.60
CA ILE A 240 -8.48 -18.98 -11.56
C ILE A 240 -9.60 -19.82 -12.21
N LYS A 241 -9.31 -21.04 -12.63
CA LYS A 241 -10.29 -21.96 -13.22
C LYS A 241 -11.36 -22.37 -12.21
N LYS A 242 -10.96 -22.70 -10.97
CA LYS A 242 -11.86 -23.12 -9.88
C LYS A 242 -12.94 -22.07 -9.59
N TYR A 243 -12.53 -20.81 -9.56
CA TYR A 243 -13.42 -19.67 -9.23
C TYR A 243 -13.98 -18.96 -10.46
N ARG A 244 -13.71 -19.47 -11.69
CA ARG A 244 -14.22 -18.92 -12.97
C ARG A 244 -13.88 -17.43 -13.13
N ILE A 245 -12.65 -17.03 -12.79
CA ILE A 245 -12.21 -15.65 -12.79
C ILE A 245 -11.94 -15.21 -14.24
N GLY A 246 -12.60 -14.14 -14.68
CA GLY A 246 -12.40 -13.55 -16.01
C GLY A 246 -11.04 -12.84 -16.14
N ALA A 247 -10.63 -12.56 -17.37
CA ALA A 247 -9.33 -11.95 -17.66
C ALA A 247 -9.14 -10.61 -16.95
N GLU A 248 -10.16 -9.77 -16.92
CA GLU A 248 -10.15 -8.44 -16.33
C GLU A 248 -10.61 -8.40 -14.88
N ASP A 249 -11.08 -9.52 -14.35
CA ASP A 249 -11.50 -9.60 -12.95
C ASP A 249 -10.29 -9.68 -12.02
N TYR A 250 -10.47 -9.20 -10.79
CA TYR A 250 -9.47 -9.43 -9.74
C TYR A 250 -9.41 -10.92 -9.39
N ILE A 251 -8.18 -11.47 -9.27
CA ILE A 251 -8.00 -12.87 -8.86
C ILE A 251 -8.47 -13.07 -7.43
N PHE A 252 -8.07 -12.15 -6.54
CA PHE A 252 -8.47 -12.17 -5.15
C PHE A 252 -9.61 -11.18 -4.95
N GLN A 253 -10.83 -11.69 -4.94
CA GLN A 253 -12.03 -10.87 -4.82
C GLN A 253 -12.55 -10.84 -3.39
N ASN A 254 -13.11 -9.69 -3.00
CA ASN A 254 -13.99 -9.56 -1.84
C ASN A 254 -15.43 -10.02 -2.20
N GLN A 255 -16.35 -9.95 -1.25
CA GLN A 255 -17.74 -10.37 -1.45
C GLN A 255 -18.51 -9.59 -2.54
N LYS A 256 -18.00 -8.40 -2.92
CA LYS A 256 -18.60 -7.55 -3.96
C LYS A 256 -17.90 -7.68 -5.33
N GLY A 257 -17.06 -8.70 -5.54
CA GLY A 257 -16.28 -8.87 -6.77
C GLY A 257 -15.14 -7.87 -6.99
N LYS A 258 -14.91 -6.94 -6.04
CA LYS A 258 -13.80 -5.97 -6.07
C LYS A 258 -12.53 -6.60 -5.49
N ALA A 259 -11.38 -5.92 -5.63
CA ALA A 259 -10.10 -6.38 -5.09
C ALA A 259 -10.19 -6.75 -3.60
N TYR A 260 -9.48 -7.79 -3.20
CA TYR A 260 -9.39 -8.21 -1.80
C TYR A 260 -8.72 -7.11 -0.97
N HIS A 261 -9.30 -6.79 0.19
CA HIS A 261 -8.80 -5.68 0.98
C HIS A 261 -7.48 -6.04 1.69
N TYR A 262 -6.50 -5.17 1.57
CA TYR A 262 -5.23 -5.27 2.29
C TYR A 262 -5.42 -5.38 3.82
N SER A 263 -6.37 -4.63 4.38
CA SER A 263 -6.70 -4.70 5.80
C SER A 263 -7.22 -6.06 6.22
N SER A 264 -8.07 -6.70 5.41
CA SER A 264 -8.58 -8.05 5.65
C SER A 264 -7.47 -9.10 5.60
N PHE A 265 -6.55 -8.98 4.64
CA PHE A 265 -5.36 -9.83 4.59
C PHE A 265 -4.52 -9.67 5.85
N ARG A 266 -4.18 -8.43 6.21
CA ARG A 266 -3.36 -8.13 7.39
C ARG A 266 -4.00 -8.64 8.67
N TRP A 267 -5.32 -8.48 8.83
CA TRP A 267 -6.04 -9.00 9.97
C TRP A 267 -5.96 -10.53 10.04
N SER A 268 -6.23 -11.22 8.92
CA SER A 268 -6.12 -12.68 8.83
C SER A 268 -4.73 -13.18 9.20
N MET A 269 -3.67 -12.55 8.68
CA MET A 269 -2.31 -12.93 9.00
C MET A 269 -2.00 -12.72 10.48
N LYS A 270 -2.30 -11.54 11.03
CA LYS A 270 -2.09 -11.27 12.46
C LYS A 270 -2.81 -12.29 13.35
N LYS A 271 -4.05 -12.63 13.00
CA LYS A 271 -4.80 -13.66 13.74
C LYS A 271 -4.08 -14.99 13.71
N ILE A 272 -3.69 -15.49 12.54
CA ILE A 272 -3.02 -16.79 12.38
C ILE A 272 -1.69 -16.83 13.14
N PHE A 273 -0.86 -15.81 13.00
CA PHE A 273 0.44 -15.76 13.68
C PHE A 273 0.31 -15.62 15.19
N ASN A 274 -0.66 -14.88 15.70
CA ASN A 274 -0.91 -14.73 17.12
C ASN A 274 -1.48 -16.02 17.76
N GLU A 275 -2.39 -16.71 17.04
CA GLU A 275 -2.98 -17.97 17.52
C GLU A 275 -1.99 -19.13 17.49
N ASN A 276 -0.90 -19.03 16.73
CA ASN A 276 0.12 -20.06 16.57
C ASN A 276 1.54 -19.51 16.81
N HIS A 277 1.68 -18.59 17.76
CA HIS A 277 2.93 -17.86 18.00
C HIS A 277 4.13 -18.78 18.28
N GLU A 278 3.95 -19.86 19.06
CA GLU A 278 5.00 -20.84 19.34
C GLU A 278 5.47 -21.58 18.08
N LEU A 279 4.53 -21.91 17.17
CA LEU A 279 4.81 -22.60 15.92
C LEU A 279 5.66 -21.74 14.97
N PHE A 280 5.52 -20.42 15.05
CA PHE A 280 6.22 -19.45 14.20
C PHE A 280 7.28 -18.64 14.95
N GLN A 281 7.90 -19.22 15.98
CA GLN A 281 8.97 -18.61 16.78
C GLN A 281 8.64 -17.18 17.26
N GLU A 282 7.42 -16.98 17.74
CA GLU A 282 6.91 -15.68 18.20
C GLU A 282 6.98 -14.55 17.15
N TYR A 283 7.09 -14.91 15.88
CA TYR A 283 7.16 -13.94 14.78
C TYR A 283 5.92 -13.04 14.73
N ASN A 284 6.15 -11.74 14.84
CA ASN A 284 5.10 -10.73 14.70
C ASN A 284 4.97 -10.29 13.24
N PHE A 285 3.95 -10.78 12.56
CA PHE A 285 3.73 -10.56 11.13
C PHE A 285 3.73 -9.09 10.71
N LYS A 286 4.63 -8.77 9.78
CA LYS A 286 4.67 -7.49 9.04
C LYS A 286 4.73 -7.76 7.55
N SER A 287 3.87 -7.08 6.79
CA SER A 287 3.68 -7.35 5.36
C SER A 287 4.91 -7.08 4.48
N HIS A 288 5.87 -6.31 4.95
CA HIS A 288 7.09 -5.98 4.20
C HIS A 288 8.28 -6.90 4.51
N ASP A 289 8.22 -7.70 5.57
CA ASP A 289 9.36 -8.50 6.01
C ASP A 289 9.76 -9.55 4.96
N PHE A 290 8.79 -10.20 4.31
CA PHE A 290 9.07 -11.15 3.22
C PHE A 290 9.74 -10.51 2.01
N ARG A 291 9.41 -9.26 1.73
CA ARG A 291 10.08 -8.50 0.67
C ARG A 291 11.53 -8.18 1.04
N HIS A 292 11.81 -7.88 2.30
CA HIS A 292 13.16 -7.74 2.82
C HIS A 292 13.91 -9.07 2.74
N THR A 293 13.27 -10.19 3.13
CA THR A 293 13.84 -11.53 3.03
C THR A 293 14.27 -11.86 1.60
N ILE A 294 13.41 -11.62 0.61
CA ILE A 294 13.77 -11.84 -0.82
C ILE A 294 14.92 -10.94 -1.25
N ALA A 295 14.94 -9.67 -0.81
CA ALA A 295 16.05 -8.77 -1.09
C ALA A 295 17.37 -9.31 -0.50
N THR A 296 17.36 -9.73 0.76
CA THR A 296 18.53 -10.31 1.45
C THR A 296 19.02 -11.57 0.74
N MET A 297 18.12 -12.51 0.39
CA MET A 297 18.46 -13.73 -0.35
C MET A 297 19.13 -13.43 -1.69
N PHE A 298 18.65 -12.44 -2.44
CA PHE A 298 19.28 -12.05 -3.70
C PHE A 298 20.67 -11.45 -3.50
N TYR A 299 20.90 -10.70 -2.41
CA TYR A 299 22.21 -10.19 -2.06
C TYR A 299 23.18 -11.31 -1.71
N GLU A 300 22.75 -12.27 -0.89
CA GLU A 300 23.55 -13.44 -0.50
C GLU A 300 23.92 -14.29 -1.71
N ASP A 301 23.02 -14.41 -2.71
CA ASP A 301 23.26 -15.07 -3.98
C ASP A 301 24.15 -14.24 -4.95
N GLY A 302 24.64 -13.09 -4.53
CA GLY A 302 25.52 -12.23 -5.32
C GLY A 302 24.81 -11.51 -6.48
N VAL A 303 23.50 -11.32 -6.40
CA VAL A 303 22.76 -10.50 -7.38
C VAL A 303 23.09 -9.03 -7.15
N PRO A 304 23.50 -8.26 -8.19
CA PRO A 304 23.83 -6.86 -8.03
C PRO A 304 22.71 -6.04 -7.40
N LEU A 305 23.06 -5.11 -6.50
CA LEU A 305 22.10 -4.26 -5.78
C LEU A 305 21.09 -3.57 -6.71
N GLN A 306 21.60 -3.07 -7.82
CA GLN A 306 20.77 -2.44 -8.84
C GLN A 306 19.69 -3.40 -9.36
N SER A 307 20.08 -4.63 -9.65
CA SER A 307 19.17 -5.67 -10.12
C SER A 307 18.11 -6.01 -9.10
N VAL A 308 18.45 -6.06 -7.82
CA VAL A 308 17.50 -6.30 -6.73
C VAL A 308 16.50 -5.15 -6.60
N ARG A 309 16.98 -3.90 -6.67
CA ARG A 309 16.13 -2.70 -6.66
C ARG A 309 15.12 -2.72 -7.79
N ASP A 310 15.59 -3.00 -9.00
CA ASP A 310 14.78 -3.06 -10.20
C ASP A 310 13.73 -4.17 -10.11
N TYR A 311 14.16 -5.38 -9.69
CA TYR A 311 13.24 -6.51 -9.47
C TYR A 311 12.15 -6.17 -8.46
N LEU A 312 12.51 -5.51 -7.37
CA LEU A 312 11.55 -5.13 -6.35
C LEU A 312 10.73 -3.88 -6.77
N GLY A 313 11.21 -3.08 -7.70
CA GLY A 313 10.56 -1.83 -8.13
C GLY A 313 10.71 -0.74 -7.06
N HIS A 314 11.95 -0.41 -6.71
CA HIS A 314 12.29 0.75 -5.90
C HIS A 314 12.64 1.93 -6.81
N ASP A 315 11.93 3.04 -6.59
CA ASP A 315 11.97 4.33 -7.25
C ASP A 315 13.22 4.70 -8.10
N TYR A 316 13.20 4.44 -9.43
CA TYR A 316 13.91 5.18 -10.46
C TYR A 316 13.24 4.93 -11.82
N GLU A 317 12.81 5.99 -12.49
CA GLU A 317 11.96 5.95 -13.70
C GLU A 317 12.64 5.40 -14.97
N GLU A 318 13.96 5.38 -15.04
CA GLU A 318 14.69 5.12 -16.31
C GLU A 318 14.86 3.64 -16.67
N MET A 319 14.36 2.71 -15.88
CA MET A 319 14.79 1.30 -15.97
C MET A 319 13.76 0.31 -16.50
N THR A 320 12.66 0.77 -17.07
CA THR A 320 11.63 -0.13 -17.61
C THR A 320 12.13 -0.95 -18.83
N GLN A 321 13.19 -0.51 -19.49
CA GLN A 321 13.76 -1.18 -20.65
C GLN A 321 14.78 -2.28 -20.33
N GLN A 322 15.45 -2.24 -19.17
CA GLN A 322 16.50 -3.21 -18.81
C GLN A 322 15.97 -4.53 -18.21
N TYR A 323 14.67 -4.61 -17.90
CA TYR A 323 14.06 -5.83 -17.34
C TYR A 323 14.05 -7.05 -18.25
N VAL A 324 14.36 -6.87 -19.53
CA VAL A 324 14.39 -7.96 -20.51
C VAL A 324 15.58 -8.90 -20.29
N ASP A 325 16.66 -8.41 -19.66
CA ASP A 325 17.90 -9.17 -19.45
C ASP A 325 18.06 -9.74 -18.03
N TYR A 326 17.03 -9.59 -17.17
CA TYR A 326 17.03 -10.27 -15.87
C TYR A 326 17.23 -11.75 -16.09
N MET A 327 18.24 -12.33 -15.42
CA MET A 327 18.51 -13.74 -15.50
C MET A 327 17.32 -14.55 -14.98
N PRO A 328 16.29 -14.85 -15.83
CA PRO A 328 15.11 -15.61 -15.42
C PRO A 328 15.49 -16.93 -14.79
N LYS A 329 16.63 -17.50 -15.27
CA LYS A 329 17.17 -18.77 -14.82
C LYS A 329 17.62 -18.79 -13.36
N ARG A 330 18.22 -17.69 -12.87
CA ARG A 330 18.78 -17.64 -11.50
C ARG A 330 17.68 -17.44 -10.46
N ILE A 331 16.74 -16.55 -10.74
CA ILE A 331 15.56 -16.31 -9.90
C ILE A 331 14.66 -17.54 -9.87
N SER A 332 14.40 -18.15 -11.04
CA SER A 332 13.62 -19.38 -11.16
C SER A 332 14.30 -20.55 -10.45
N ARG A 333 15.63 -20.62 -10.50
CA ARG A 333 16.39 -21.69 -9.84
C ARG A 333 16.39 -21.54 -8.32
N ALA A 334 16.65 -20.33 -7.78
CA ALA A 334 16.56 -20.07 -6.36
C ALA A 334 15.17 -20.38 -5.80
N ASN A 335 14.13 -19.99 -6.53
CA ASN A 335 12.75 -20.31 -6.15
C ASN A 335 12.43 -21.80 -6.30
N GLN A 336 12.96 -22.50 -7.33
CA GLN A 336 12.79 -23.95 -7.49
C GLN A 336 13.51 -24.74 -6.40
N GLU A 337 14.72 -24.33 -6.00
CA GLU A 337 15.47 -24.94 -4.91
C GLU A 337 14.73 -24.76 -3.57
N LEU A 338 14.14 -23.60 -3.34
CA LEU A 338 13.30 -23.34 -2.15
C LEU A 338 12.08 -24.28 -2.09
N PHE A 339 11.43 -24.51 -3.25
CA PHE A 339 10.29 -25.44 -3.34
C PHE A 339 10.67 -26.91 -3.32
N ALA A 340 11.87 -27.25 -3.80
CA ALA A 340 12.35 -28.64 -3.85
C ALA A 340 12.87 -29.14 -2.50
N LYS A 341 13.14 -28.27 -1.51
CA LYS A 341 13.55 -28.71 -0.18
C LYS A 341 12.49 -29.62 0.43
N GLU A 342 12.91 -30.80 0.87
CA GLU A 342 12.06 -31.75 1.57
C GLU A 342 11.42 -31.08 2.80
N GLY A 343 10.09 -31.18 2.90
CA GLY A 343 9.31 -30.57 3.99
C GLY A 343 8.50 -29.35 3.57
N SER A 344 8.67 -28.81 2.34
CA SER A 344 7.76 -27.78 1.82
C SER A 344 6.34 -28.35 1.71
N SER A 345 5.39 -27.74 2.42
CA SER A 345 3.98 -28.14 2.37
C SER A 345 3.32 -27.97 1.00
N LEU A 346 3.96 -27.22 0.10
CA LEU A 346 3.54 -27.04 -1.29
C LEU A 346 3.87 -28.25 -2.16
N ALA A 347 5.00 -28.91 -1.92
CA ALA A 347 5.34 -30.15 -2.63
C ALA A 347 4.41 -31.31 -2.21
N SER A 348 3.95 -31.33 -0.97
CA SER A 348 3.05 -32.37 -0.44
C SER A 348 1.57 -32.13 -0.74
N GLY A 349 1.17 -30.90 -1.06
CA GLY A 349 -0.24 -30.52 -1.31
C GLY A 349 -0.73 -30.74 -2.74
N ILE A 350 0.17 -31.00 -3.69
CA ILE A 350 -0.19 -31.34 -5.08
C ILE A 350 -0.35 -32.85 -5.18
N LYS A 351 -1.54 -33.37 -4.84
CA LYS A 351 -1.93 -34.70 -5.30
C LYS A 351 -1.79 -34.70 -6.83
N ARG A 352 -0.87 -35.53 -7.36
CA ARG A 352 -0.79 -35.83 -8.78
C ARG A 352 -2.18 -36.15 -9.27
N CYS A 353 -2.79 -35.30 -10.08
CA CYS A 353 -3.92 -35.70 -10.89
C CYS A 353 -3.41 -36.83 -11.78
N LYS A 354 -3.68 -38.08 -11.41
CA LYS A 354 -3.48 -39.21 -12.32
C LYS A 354 -4.27 -38.90 -13.57
N ARG A 355 -3.56 -38.78 -14.69
CA ARG A 355 -4.20 -38.83 -16.01
C ARG A 355 -4.95 -40.16 -16.04
N GLY A 356 -6.28 -40.09 -15.94
CA GLY A 356 -7.11 -41.19 -16.32
C GLY A 356 -6.86 -41.52 -17.78
N LYS A 357 -6.67 -42.80 -18.06
CA LYS A 357 -6.59 -43.37 -19.41
C LYS A 357 -7.88 -43.09 -20.19
#